data_1c6ca1ca300f44358b3e992a6950f736
#
_entry.id   1c6ca1ca300f44358b3e992a6950f736
#
_cell.length_a   1.000
_cell.length_b   1.000
_cell.length_c   1.000
_cell.angle_alpha   90.00
_cell.angle_beta   90.00
_cell.angle_gamma   90.00
#
_symmetry.space_group_name_H-M   'P 1'
#
loop_
_entity.id
_entity.type
_entity.pdbx_description
1 polymer ?
#
loop_
_entity_poly.entity_id
_entity_poly.type
_entity_poly.pdbx_seq_one_letter_code
_entity_poly.pdbx_strand_id
1 'polypeptide(L)'
;MKKHLIATTLIASFFTLASAEEIMVSAAASLTNAFTDIAKNYEKAHPEDKVMLNFAGSGALLQQMENGAPVDIFASADQVTMDKAIEKKLVKADTRKTFVQNTLVVIVSTDSKLDPKNLEDLTKADVTKIALANPASVPVGRYTKNVLEAAKLWQTLEPKFIETESVRQSLAYVAQNETDTGFVYGTDAAVLKKEVRVAFTVPTEQPITYPIALTTDSKKGSDRFYDYIFNADSQKILEDYGFTKPE
;
A
#
# COMPACT_ATOMS: atom_id res chain seq x y z
N MET A 1 3.03 69.34 -43.53
CA MET A 1 2.65 67.92 -43.55
C MET A 1 3.44 67.19 -42.49
N LYS A 2 2.81 66.95 -41.32
CA LYS A 2 3.43 66.20 -40.19
C LYS A 2 2.99 64.76 -40.26
N LYS A 3 3.90 63.78 -40.46
CA LYS A 3 3.65 62.33 -40.46
C LYS A 3 3.75 61.85 -39.03
N HIS A 4 2.62 61.36 -38.48
CA HIS A 4 2.59 60.66 -37.20
C HIS A 4 2.95 59.20 -37.44
N LEU A 5 4.03 58.75 -36.81
CA LEU A 5 4.48 57.39 -36.77
C LEU A 5 3.80 56.71 -35.56
N ILE A 6 2.85 55.81 -35.80
CA ILE A 6 2.21 54.99 -34.75
C ILE A 6 3.11 53.78 -34.54
N ALA A 7 3.77 53.72 -33.40
CA ALA A 7 4.52 52.53 -32.96
C ALA A 7 3.56 51.55 -32.28
N THR A 8 3.25 50.45 -32.92
CA THR A 8 2.43 49.39 -32.36
C THR A 8 3.35 48.47 -31.51
N THR A 9 3.23 48.60 -30.19
CA THR A 9 3.97 47.74 -29.24
C THR A 9 3.27 46.38 -29.20
N LEU A 10 3.89 45.33 -29.73
CA LEU A 10 3.42 43.94 -29.66
C LEU A 10 3.79 43.37 -28.27
N ILE A 11 2.83 43.25 -27.38
CA ILE A 11 3.01 42.58 -26.08
C ILE A 11 2.99 41.09 -26.36
N ALA A 12 4.15 40.45 -26.39
CA ALA A 12 4.27 39.01 -26.42
C ALA A 12 3.98 38.45 -25.02
N SER A 13 2.78 37.94 -24.80
CA SER A 13 2.42 37.20 -23.60
C SER A 13 3.15 35.86 -23.65
N PHE A 14 4.23 35.72 -22.88
CA PHE A 14 4.84 34.42 -22.59
C PHE A 14 3.89 33.61 -21.71
N PHE A 15 3.11 32.73 -22.33
CA PHE A 15 2.51 31.62 -21.60
C PHE A 15 3.64 30.65 -21.21
N THR A 16 4.09 30.71 -19.97
CA THR A 16 4.86 29.61 -19.40
C THR A 16 3.95 28.41 -19.36
N LEU A 17 4.14 27.44 -20.24
CA LEU A 17 3.59 26.10 -20.11
C LEU A 17 4.16 25.57 -18.79
N ALA A 18 3.35 25.59 -17.74
CA ALA A 18 3.64 24.84 -16.52
C ALA A 18 3.67 23.36 -16.94
N SER A 19 4.87 22.79 -17.00
CA SER A 19 5.02 21.35 -17.19
C SER A 19 4.36 20.67 -15.99
N ALA A 20 3.39 19.78 -16.27
CA ALA A 20 2.82 18.97 -15.20
C ALA A 20 3.95 18.24 -14.46
N GLU A 21 3.99 18.35 -13.15
CA GLU A 21 4.99 17.68 -12.34
C GLU A 21 4.49 16.26 -12.04
N GLU A 22 5.21 15.25 -12.55
CA GLU A 22 4.91 13.86 -12.28
C GLU A 22 5.47 13.49 -10.91
N ILE A 23 4.58 13.13 -9.97
CA ILE A 23 4.90 12.68 -8.62
C ILE A 23 4.83 11.15 -8.60
N MET A 24 5.98 10.50 -8.43
CA MET A 24 6.08 9.04 -8.43
C MET A 24 5.88 8.48 -7.02
N VAL A 25 4.83 7.71 -6.81
CA VAL A 25 4.49 7.12 -5.50
C VAL A 25 4.58 5.61 -5.56
N SER A 26 5.47 5.02 -4.78
CA SER A 26 5.55 3.58 -4.54
C SER A 26 4.86 3.25 -3.21
N ALA A 27 3.75 2.52 -3.27
CA ALA A 27 2.93 2.22 -2.10
C ALA A 27 2.59 0.73 -1.98
N ALA A 28 2.50 0.23 -0.76
CA ALA A 28 2.10 -1.14 -0.48
C ALA A 28 0.79 -1.52 -1.18
N ALA A 29 0.69 -2.73 -1.71
CA ALA A 29 -0.45 -3.20 -2.50
C ALA A 29 -1.81 -3.03 -1.80
N SER A 30 -1.87 -3.13 -0.47
CA SER A 30 -3.07 -2.89 0.32
C SER A 30 -3.60 -1.45 0.25
N LEU A 31 -2.76 -0.47 -0.11
CA LEU A 31 -3.11 0.94 -0.27
C LEU A 31 -3.74 1.26 -1.63
N THR A 32 -3.77 0.32 -2.58
CA THR A 32 -4.15 0.57 -3.99
C THR A 32 -5.43 1.39 -4.13
N ASN A 33 -6.52 0.97 -3.51
CA ASN A 33 -7.82 1.63 -3.69
C ASN A 33 -7.86 3.03 -3.06
N ALA A 34 -7.42 3.14 -1.79
CA ALA A 34 -7.41 4.41 -1.08
C ALA A 34 -6.49 5.44 -1.75
N PHE A 35 -5.25 5.05 -2.10
CA PHE A 35 -4.31 5.96 -2.77
C PHE A 35 -4.75 6.36 -4.17
N THR A 36 -5.43 5.46 -4.90
CA THR A 36 -6.02 5.81 -6.20
C THR A 36 -7.08 6.91 -6.05
N ASP A 37 -7.95 6.84 -5.05
CA ASP A 37 -8.98 7.84 -4.84
C ASP A 37 -8.41 9.15 -4.25
N ILE A 38 -7.42 9.06 -3.35
CA ILE A 38 -6.67 10.23 -2.85
C ILE A 38 -5.97 10.95 -4.01
N ALA A 39 -5.27 10.22 -4.89
CA ALA A 39 -4.58 10.81 -6.04
C ALA A 39 -5.55 11.50 -6.99
N LYS A 40 -6.71 10.89 -7.30
CA LYS A 40 -7.75 11.52 -8.12
C LYS A 40 -8.27 12.82 -7.51
N ASN A 41 -8.47 12.86 -6.18
CA ASN A 41 -8.94 14.06 -5.51
C ASN A 41 -7.86 15.14 -5.47
N TYR A 42 -6.60 14.74 -5.26
CA TYR A 42 -5.45 15.63 -5.32
C TYR A 42 -5.33 16.28 -6.71
N GLU A 43 -5.33 15.48 -7.78
CA GLU A 43 -5.21 15.98 -9.16
C GLU A 43 -6.36 16.92 -9.58
N LYS A 44 -7.56 16.76 -9.00
CA LYS A 44 -8.66 17.71 -9.20
C LYS A 44 -8.39 19.07 -8.53
N ALA A 45 -7.73 19.07 -7.37
CA ALA A 45 -7.36 20.26 -6.64
C ALA A 45 -6.08 20.91 -7.19
N HIS A 46 -5.20 20.12 -7.78
CA HIS A 46 -3.90 20.49 -8.32
C HIS A 46 -3.75 19.98 -9.76
N PRO A 47 -4.46 20.58 -10.72
CA PRO A 47 -4.48 20.10 -12.11
C PRO A 47 -3.12 20.23 -12.84
N GLU A 48 -2.18 20.98 -12.25
CA GLU A 48 -0.80 21.10 -12.70
C GLU A 48 0.07 19.88 -12.32
N ASP A 49 -0.39 19.02 -11.42
CA ASP A 49 0.35 17.86 -10.94
C ASP A 49 -0.28 16.55 -11.47
N LYS A 50 0.56 15.54 -11.67
CA LYS A 50 0.15 14.17 -12.02
C LYS A 50 0.74 13.17 -11.02
N VAL A 51 -0.10 12.34 -10.39
CA VAL A 51 0.34 11.33 -9.44
C VAL A 51 0.42 9.97 -10.14
N MET A 52 1.62 9.45 -10.23
CA MET A 52 1.91 8.14 -10.84
C MET A 52 2.06 7.11 -9.73
N LEU A 53 1.13 6.17 -9.64
CA LEU A 53 1.05 5.18 -8.57
C LEU A 53 1.64 3.84 -9.02
N ASN A 54 2.53 3.28 -8.19
CA ASN A 54 3.10 1.94 -8.34
C ASN A 54 2.80 1.13 -7.08
N PHE A 55 2.14 -0.02 -7.23
CA PHE A 55 1.71 -0.87 -6.13
C PHE A 55 2.32 -2.26 -6.21
N ALA A 56 2.95 -2.71 -5.12
CA ALA A 56 3.50 -4.05 -4.96
C ALA A 56 3.68 -4.42 -3.48
N GLY A 57 4.23 -5.57 -3.18
CA GLY A 57 4.76 -5.87 -1.84
C GLY A 57 5.83 -4.86 -1.44
N SER A 58 5.81 -4.37 -0.20
CA SER A 58 6.72 -3.28 0.23
C SER A 58 8.20 -3.59 0.01
N GLY A 59 8.62 -4.86 0.18
CA GLY A 59 10.00 -5.26 -0.08
C GLY A 59 10.36 -5.25 -1.57
N ALA A 60 9.43 -5.59 -2.46
CA ALA A 60 9.64 -5.48 -3.89
C ALA A 60 9.78 -4.02 -4.34
N LEU A 61 8.98 -3.11 -3.75
CA LEU A 61 9.11 -1.67 -3.99
C LEU A 61 10.46 -1.14 -3.49
N LEU A 62 10.90 -1.57 -2.31
CA LEU A 62 12.22 -1.23 -1.80
C LEU A 62 13.33 -1.70 -2.75
N GLN A 63 13.24 -2.93 -3.25
CA GLN A 63 14.20 -3.46 -4.22
C GLN A 63 14.21 -2.66 -5.53
N GLN A 64 13.05 -2.21 -6.02
CA GLN A 64 12.97 -1.33 -7.18
C GLN A 64 13.71 0.00 -6.94
N MET A 65 13.53 0.59 -5.74
CA MET A 65 14.25 1.81 -5.35
C MET A 65 15.76 1.57 -5.26
N GLU A 66 16.20 0.45 -4.70
CA GLU A 66 17.61 0.04 -4.66
C GLU A 66 18.22 -0.09 -6.07
N ASN A 67 17.42 -0.51 -7.04
CA ASN A 67 17.81 -0.62 -8.45
C ASN A 67 17.65 0.69 -9.25
N GLY A 68 17.39 1.82 -8.55
CA GLY A 68 17.35 3.15 -9.16
C GLY A 68 16.01 3.52 -9.80
N ALA A 69 14.90 2.83 -9.45
CA ALA A 69 13.57 3.28 -9.89
C ALA A 69 13.29 4.70 -9.37
N PRO A 70 12.80 5.62 -10.22
CA PRO A 70 12.43 6.96 -9.78
C PRO A 70 11.19 6.88 -8.87
N VAL A 71 11.35 7.30 -7.63
CA VAL A 71 10.27 7.33 -6.63
C VAL A 71 10.42 8.61 -5.81
N ASP A 72 9.33 9.33 -5.62
CA ASP A 72 9.30 10.54 -4.80
C ASP A 72 8.77 10.27 -3.40
N ILE A 73 7.78 9.35 -3.28
CA ILE A 73 7.13 8.99 -2.02
C ILE A 73 7.10 7.48 -1.89
N PHE A 74 7.53 6.97 -0.74
CA PHE A 74 7.47 5.55 -0.39
C PHE A 74 6.53 5.32 0.80
N ALA A 75 5.50 4.47 0.62
CA ALA A 75 4.55 4.07 1.66
C ALA A 75 4.59 2.55 1.85
N SER A 76 5.08 2.11 3.00
CA SER A 76 5.23 0.69 3.37
C SER A 76 4.08 0.21 4.26
N ALA A 77 3.79 -1.10 4.23
CA ALA A 77 2.84 -1.75 5.13
C ALA A 77 3.51 -2.33 6.39
N ASP A 78 4.76 -2.01 6.65
CA ASP A 78 5.46 -2.28 7.91
C ASP A 78 6.62 -1.33 8.17
N GLN A 79 7.03 -1.26 9.43
CA GLN A 79 8.15 -0.45 9.86
C GLN A 79 9.50 -1.06 9.42
N VAL A 80 9.60 -2.38 9.36
CA VAL A 80 10.84 -3.11 9.03
C VAL A 80 11.35 -2.74 7.64
N THR A 81 10.47 -2.65 6.65
CA THR A 81 10.85 -2.26 5.29
C THR A 81 11.24 -0.78 5.22
N MET A 82 10.54 0.09 5.96
CA MET A 82 10.89 1.51 6.06
C MET A 82 12.25 1.71 6.75
N ASP A 83 12.54 0.96 7.82
CA ASP A 83 13.85 1.00 8.50
C ASP A 83 14.97 0.67 7.51
N LYS A 84 14.80 -0.38 6.71
CA LYS A 84 15.75 -0.74 5.65
C LYS A 84 15.93 0.36 4.61
N ALA A 85 14.83 1.05 4.23
CA ALA A 85 14.90 2.17 3.29
C ALA A 85 15.71 3.35 3.87
N ILE A 86 15.59 3.61 5.18
CA ILE A 86 16.37 4.62 5.91
C ILE A 86 17.84 4.21 5.99
N GLU A 87 18.14 2.97 6.40
CA GLU A 87 19.51 2.44 6.49
C GLU A 87 20.25 2.54 5.16
N LYS A 88 19.54 2.28 4.06
CA LYS A 88 20.05 2.39 2.69
C LYS A 88 20.07 3.83 2.15
N LYS A 89 19.64 4.81 2.95
CA LYS A 89 19.56 6.24 2.58
C LYS A 89 18.71 6.50 1.34
N LEU A 90 17.67 5.71 1.13
CA LEU A 90 16.72 5.85 0.02
C LEU A 90 15.58 6.82 0.36
N VAL A 91 15.34 7.07 1.63
CA VAL A 91 14.29 7.99 2.12
C VAL A 91 14.85 8.97 3.13
N LYS A 92 14.23 10.14 3.23
CA LYS A 92 14.52 11.18 4.21
C LYS A 92 13.93 10.76 5.57
N ALA A 93 14.78 10.37 6.51
CA ALA A 93 14.37 9.83 7.81
C ALA A 93 13.50 10.81 8.62
N ASP A 94 13.74 12.09 8.50
CA ASP A 94 13.00 13.19 9.17
C ASP A 94 11.57 13.38 8.62
N THR A 95 11.28 12.83 7.43
CA THR A 95 9.94 12.86 6.83
C THR A 95 9.11 11.61 7.15
N ARG A 96 9.70 10.59 7.80
CA ARG A 96 8.95 9.38 8.16
C ARG A 96 7.82 9.68 9.13
N LYS A 97 6.61 9.30 8.76
CA LYS A 97 5.43 9.34 9.62
C LYS A 97 4.64 8.05 9.50
N THR A 98 4.12 7.54 10.61
CA THR A 98 3.08 6.50 10.59
C THR A 98 1.74 7.18 10.32
N PHE A 99 1.00 6.75 9.30
CA PHE A 99 -0.21 7.46 8.88
C PHE A 99 -1.50 6.66 9.04
N VAL A 100 -1.42 5.31 9.03
CA VAL A 100 -2.57 4.41 9.27
C VAL A 100 -2.14 3.11 9.94
N GLN A 101 -3.14 2.37 10.46
CA GLN A 101 -3.02 1.01 10.98
C GLN A 101 -4.00 0.08 10.26
N ASN A 102 -3.79 -1.24 10.43
CA ASN A 102 -4.60 -2.30 9.84
C ASN A 102 -4.72 -3.49 10.79
N THR A 103 -5.49 -4.49 10.39
CA THR A 103 -5.65 -5.77 11.11
C THR A 103 -5.24 -6.93 10.20
N LEU A 104 -4.71 -8.00 10.81
CA LEU A 104 -4.47 -9.28 10.13
C LEU A 104 -5.72 -10.15 10.24
N VAL A 105 -6.16 -10.71 9.12
CA VAL A 105 -7.33 -11.58 9.08
C VAL A 105 -7.05 -12.84 8.26
N VAL A 106 -7.75 -13.91 8.61
CA VAL A 106 -7.88 -15.11 7.77
C VAL A 106 -9.17 -15.01 7.00
N ILE A 107 -9.09 -15.23 5.70
CA ILE A 107 -10.23 -15.20 4.78
C ILE A 107 -10.49 -16.56 4.16
N VAL A 108 -11.73 -16.79 3.76
CA VAL A 108 -12.18 -17.89 2.90
C VAL A 108 -13.08 -17.33 1.80
N SER A 109 -13.20 -18.06 0.69
CA SER A 109 -14.21 -17.70 -0.33
C SER A 109 -15.63 -17.70 0.27
N THR A 110 -16.50 -16.81 -0.20
CA THR A 110 -17.92 -16.78 0.22
C THR A 110 -18.64 -18.09 -0.08
N ASP A 111 -18.23 -18.82 -1.12
CA ASP A 111 -18.80 -20.11 -1.51
C ASP A 111 -18.21 -21.29 -0.74
N SER A 112 -17.16 -21.05 0.07
CA SER A 112 -16.50 -22.09 0.84
C SER A 112 -17.36 -22.57 2.01
N LYS A 113 -17.38 -23.89 2.22
CA LYS A 113 -17.97 -24.52 3.41
C LYS A 113 -17.04 -24.51 4.62
N LEU A 114 -15.77 -24.14 4.42
CA LEU A 114 -14.81 -24.00 5.51
C LEU A 114 -15.20 -22.83 6.40
N ASP A 115 -15.11 -23.04 7.70
CA ASP A 115 -15.41 -22.01 8.70
C ASP A 115 -14.41 -22.06 9.87
N PRO A 116 -13.09 -21.86 9.58
CA PRO A 116 -12.08 -21.84 10.64
C PRO A 116 -12.34 -20.68 11.59
N LYS A 117 -12.15 -20.90 12.90
CA LYS A 117 -12.39 -19.91 13.95
C LYS A 117 -11.10 -19.42 14.62
N ASN A 118 -10.01 -20.14 14.43
CA ASN A 118 -8.70 -19.87 15.01
C ASN A 118 -7.59 -20.47 14.14
N LEU A 119 -6.33 -20.23 14.53
CA LEU A 119 -5.17 -20.71 13.77
C LEU A 119 -5.04 -22.23 13.76
N GLU A 120 -5.43 -22.91 14.84
CA GLU A 120 -5.38 -24.36 14.98
C GLU A 120 -6.32 -25.04 13.97
N ASP A 121 -7.46 -24.42 13.64
CA ASP A 121 -8.38 -24.96 12.65
C ASP A 121 -7.74 -25.08 11.24
N LEU A 122 -6.72 -24.28 10.95
CA LEU A 122 -5.99 -24.34 9.68
C LEU A 122 -5.16 -25.64 9.53
N THR A 123 -4.91 -26.35 10.64
CA THR A 123 -4.20 -27.65 10.60
C THR A 123 -5.08 -28.81 10.12
N LYS A 124 -6.41 -28.65 10.15
CA LYS A 124 -7.38 -29.68 9.76
C LYS A 124 -7.14 -30.16 8.32
N ALA A 125 -7.56 -31.39 8.05
CA ALA A 125 -7.30 -32.04 6.74
C ALA A 125 -8.08 -31.43 5.57
N ASP A 126 -9.19 -30.75 5.85
CA ASP A 126 -10.00 -30.06 4.86
C ASP A 126 -9.41 -28.70 4.42
N VAL A 127 -8.44 -28.16 5.15
CA VAL A 127 -7.60 -27.03 4.72
C VAL A 127 -6.35 -27.60 4.08
N THR A 128 -6.22 -27.52 2.78
CA THR A 128 -5.10 -28.10 2.01
C THR A 128 -4.15 -27.07 1.46
N LYS A 129 -4.66 -25.88 1.10
CA LYS A 129 -3.89 -24.79 0.51
C LYS A 129 -4.19 -23.46 1.21
N ILE A 130 -3.15 -22.78 1.63
CA ILE A 130 -3.22 -21.50 2.33
C ILE A 130 -2.40 -20.46 1.55
N ALA A 131 -3.03 -19.40 1.07
CA ALA A 131 -2.33 -18.29 0.45
C ALA A 131 -1.52 -17.52 1.51
N LEU A 132 -0.22 -17.47 1.34
CA LEU A 132 0.71 -16.76 2.21
C LEU A 132 1.62 -15.86 1.38
N ALA A 133 1.58 -14.55 1.61
CA ALA A 133 2.53 -13.67 0.97
C ALA A 133 3.95 -13.92 1.51
N ASN A 134 4.96 -13.87 0.61
CA ASN A 134 6.35 -14.19 0.96
C ASN A 134 6.85 -13.40 2.17
N PRO A 135 7.18 -14.04 3.30
CA PRO A 135 7.58 -13.33 4.53
C PRO A 135 8.91 -12.56 4.38
N ALA A 136 9.75 -12.93 3.42
CA ALA A 136 11.02 -12.24 3.21
C ALA A 136 10.83 -10.84 2.61
N SER A 137 9.79 -10.65 1.79
CA SER A 137 9.59 -9.42 1.01
C SER A 137 8.26 -8.71 1.25
N VAL A 138 7.23 -9.41 1.78
CA VAL A 138 5.89 -8.85 1.91
C VAL A 138 5.50 -8.71 3.39
N PRO A 139 5.11 -7.50 3.83
CA PRO A 139 4.77 -7.24 5.24
C PRO A 139 3.74 -8.19 5.84
N VAL A 140 2.58 -8.41 5.19
CA VAL A 140 1.55 -9.32 5.71
C VAL A 140 2.09 -10.73 5.94
N GLY A 141 2.99 -11.20 5.08
CA GLY A 141 3.68 -12.49 5.27
C GLY A 141 4.56 -12.50 6.51
N ARG A 142 5.28 -11.42 6.80
CA ARG A 142 6.07 -11.29 8.05
C ARG A 142 5.20 -11.32 9.29
N TYR A 143 4.12 -10.54 9.31
CA TYR A 143 3.17 -10.57 10.43
C TYR A 143 2.57 -11.97 10.62
N THR A 144 2.17 -12.62 9.53
CA THR A 144 1.63 -13.98 9.56
C THR A 144 2.65 -14.98 10.10
N LYS A 145 3.91 -14.92 9.61
CA LYS A 145 4.98 -15.80 10.07
C LYS A 145 5.21 -15.63 11.57
N ASN A 146 5.34 -14.40 12.06
CA ASN A 146 5.57 -14.12 13.48
C ASN A 146 4.45 -14.73 14.35
N VAL A 147 3.19 -14.53 13.96
CA VAL A 147 2.04 -15.09 14.70
C VAL A 147 2.04 -16.62 14.69
N LEU A 148 2.30 -17.24 13.53
CA LEU A 148 2.32 -18.70 13.41
C LEU A 148 3.53 -19.33 14.14
N GLU A 149 4.67 -18.67 14.17
CA GLU A 149 5.83 -19.11 14.97
C GLU A 149 5.55 -19.00 16.46
N ALA A 150 4.95 -17.89 16.93
CA ALA A 150 4.54 -17.72 18.31
C ALA A 150 3.52 -18.78 18.75
N ALA A 151 2.59 -19.13 17.86
CA ALA A 151 1.62 -20.22 18.06
C ALA A 151 2.21 -21.64 17.88
N LYS A 152 3.48 -21.77 17.46
CA LYS A 152 4.16 -23.04 17.12
C LYS A 152 3.48 -23.83 15.99
N LEU A 153 2.79 -23.11 15.08
CA LEU A 153 2.05 -23.69 13.96
C LEU A 153 2.76 -23.56 12.61
N TRP A 154 3.84 -22.76 12.53
CA TRP A 154 4.52 -22.50 11.26
C TRP A 154 4.93 -23.77 10.54
N GLN A 155 5.68 -24.67 11.19
CA GLN A 155 6.18 -25.91 10.60
C GLN A 155 5.04 -26.88 10.19
N THR A 156 3.95 -26.90 10.95
CA THR A 156 2.79 -27.74 10.65
C THR A 156 2.04 -27.24 9.41
N LEU A 157 1.96 -25.93 9.23
CA LEU A 157 1.22 -25.31 8.14
C LEU A 157 2.07 -25.07 6.89
N GLU A 158 3.40 -25.00 7.03
CA GLU A 158 4.35 -24.73 5.93
C GLU A 158 4.11 -25.59 4.67
N PRO A 159 3.83 -26.91 4.76
CA PRO A 159 3.53 -27.73 3.58
C PRO A 159 2.25 -27.35 2.83
N LYS A 160 1.36 -26.54 3.45
CA LYS A 160 0.10 -26.07 2.87
C LYS A 160 0.23 -24.70 2.21
N PHE A 161 1.34 -23.98 2.41
CA PHE A 161 1.49 -22.62 1.90
C PHE A 161 1.66 -22.59 0.38
N ILE A 162 0.86 -21.73 -0.23
CA ILE A 162 1.03 -21.27 -1.62
C ILE A 162 1.53 -19.83 -1.51
N GLU A 163 2.82 -19.66 -1.83
CA GLU A 163 3.49 -18.35 -1.71
C GLU A 163 2.99 -17.36 -2.75
N THR A 164 2.81 -16.10 -2.34
CA THR A 164 2.39 -14.99 -3.20
C THR A 164 3.32 -13.78 -3.06
N GLU A 165 3.36 -12.95 -4.09
CA GLU A 165 4.24 -11.77 -4.17
C GLU A 165 3.65 -10.51 -3.54
N SER A 166 2.35 -10.54 -3.17
CA SER A 166 1.66 -9.43 -2.52
C SER A 166 0.40 -9.90 -1.79
N VAL A 167 -0.09 -9.09 -0.85
CA VAL A 167 -1.37 -9.36 -0.17
C VAL A 167 -2.55 -9.42 -1.15
N ARG A 168 -2.51 -8.64 -2.25
CA ARG A 168 -3.57 -8.64 -3.27
C ARG A 168 -3.57 -9.92 -4.09
N GLN A 169 -2.43 -10.53 -4.31
CA GLN A 169 -2.36 -11.85 -4.93
C GLN A 169 -2.90 -12.93 -3.98
N SER A 170 -2.58 -12.88 -2.67
CA SER A 170 -3.20 -13.78 -1.69
C SER A 170 -4.73 -13.65 -1.68
N LEU A 171 -5.25 -12.41 -1.68
CA LEU A 171 -6.68 -12.13 -1.77
C LEU A 171 -7.30 -12.74 -3.03
N ALA A 172 -6.67 -12.53 -4.19
CA ALA A 172 -7.15 -13.04 -5.47
C ALA A 172 -7.20 -14.57 -5.50
N TYR A 173 -6.18 -15.26 -4.96
CA TYR A 173 -6.15 -16.72 -4.92
C TYR A 173 -7.30 -17.30 -4.10
N VAL A 174 -7.64 -16.70 -2.96
CA VAL A 174 -8.81 -17.13 -2.17
C VAL A 174 -10.11 -16.80 -2.90
N ALA A 175 -10.24 -15.60 -3.47
CA ALA A 175 -11.44 -15.17 -4.20
C ALA A 175 -11.74 -16.05 -5.41
N GLN A 176 -10.69 -16.60 -6.04
CA GLN A 176 -10.78 -17.47 -7.23
C GLN A 176 -10.81 -18.98 -6.88
N ASN A 177 -10.85 -19.32 -5.57
CA ASN A 177 -10.77 -20.70 -5.07
C ASN A 177 -9.49 -21.46 -5.49
N GLU A 178 -8.39 -20.76 -5.78
CA GLU A 178 -7.06 -21.36 -6.02
C GLU A 178 -6.44 -21.87 -4.71
N THR A 179 -6.82 -21.26 -3.58
CA THR A 179 -6.49 -21.67 -2.23
C THR A 179 -7.73 -21.71 -1.36
N ASP A 180 -7.75 -22.58 -0.35
CA ASP A 180 -8.88 -22.78 0.55
C ASP A 180 -9.08 -21.59 1.49
N THR A 181 -7.97 -20.99 1.88
CA THR A 181 -7.90 -19.85 2.80
C THR A 181 -6.64 -19.04 2.55
N GLY A 182 -6.52 -17.88 3.19
CA GLY A 182 -5.34 -17.05 3.09
C GLY A 182 -5.28 -15.96 4.16
N PHE A 183 -4.08 -15.44 4.37
CA PHE A 183 -3.83 -14.33 5.28
C PHE A 183 -3.75 -13.03 4.49
N VAL A 184 -4.61 -12.08 4.85
CA VAL A 184 -4.67 -10.74 4.24
C VAL A 184 -4.92 -9.69 5.32
N TYR A 185 -4.94 -8.41 4.95
CA TYR A 185 -5.41 -7.38 5.86
C TYR A 185 -6.93 -7.25 5.82
N GLY A 186 -7.52 -6.74 6.90
CA GLY A 186 -8.96 -6.47 6.97
C GLY A 186 -9.44 -5.54 5.85
N THR A 187 -8.64 -4.53 5.52
CA THR A 187 -8.91 -3.61 4.40
C THR A 187 -8.94 -4.31 3.03
N ASP A 188 -8.08 -5.32 2.82
CA ASP A 188 -8.08 -6.09 1.57
C ASP A 188 -9.33 -6.97 1.46
N ALA A 189 -9.73 -7.62 2.55
CA ALA A 189 -10.96 -8.42 2.58
C ALA A 189 -12.19 -7.55 2.25
N ALA A 190 -12.23 -6.32 2.76
CA ALA A 190 -13.33 -5.39 2.50
C ALA A 190 -13.49 -4.99 1.02
N VAL A 191 -12.40 -5.04 0.23
CA VAL A 191 -12.45 -4.72 -1.21
C VAL A 191 -13.21 -5.77 -2.01
N LEU A 192 -13.08 -7.06 -1.65
CA LEU A 192 -13.72 -8.18 -2.34
C LEU A 192 -14.77 -8.88 -1.44
N LYS A 193 -15.54 -8.12 -0.66
CA LYS A 193 -16.53 -8.63 0.32
C LYS A 193 -17.65 -9.48 -0.28
N LYS A 194 -17.79 -9.52 -1.61
CA LYS A 194 -18.74 -10.38 -2.30
C LYS A 194 -18.13 -11.75 -2.62
N GLU A 195 -16.82 -11.81 -2.79
CA GLU A 195 -16.07 -12.99 -3.20
C GLU A 195 -15.40 -13.69 -2.01
N VAL A 196 -15.02 -12.93 -0.97
CA VAL A 196 -14.41 -13.47 0.23
C VAL A 196 -15.11 -12.98 1.49
N ARG A 197 -15.02 -13.79 2.55
CA ARG A 197 -15.43 -13.39 3.90
C ARG A 197 -14.28 -13.57 4.88
N VAL A 198 -14.24 -12.71 5.88
CA VAL A 198 -13.34 -12.87 7.03
C VAL A 198 -13.83 -14.04 7.86
N ALA A 199 -12.98 -15.04 8.03
CA ALA A 199 -13.26 -16.16 8.91
C ALA A 199 -13.00 -15.77 10.38
N PHE A 200 -11.84 -15.17 10.66
CA PHE A 200 -11.49 -14.60 11.96
C PHE A 200 -10.38 -13.57 11.86
N THR A 201 -10.30 -12.70 12.86
CA THR A 201 -9.19 -11.74 13.02
C THR A 201 -8.06 -12.42 13.80
N VAL A 202 -6.83 -12.21 13.35
CA VAL A 202 -5.62 -12.75 13.96
C VAL A 202 -4.98 -11.67 14.83
N PRO A 203 -4.93 -11.82 16.16
CA PRO A 203 -4.20 -10.90 17.02
C PRO A 203 -2.70 -10.90 16.68
N THR A 204 -2.11 -9.73 16.59
CA THR A 204 -0.67 -9.54 16.39
C THR A 204 -0.04 -8.97 17.65
N GLU A 205 1.19 -9.37 17.97
CA GLU A 205 1.90 -8.87 19.13
C GLU A 205 2.15 -7.36 19.06
N GLN A 206 2.46 -6.88 17.85
CA GLN A 206 2.65 -5.46 17.59
C GLN A 206 1.57 -4.94 16.62
N PRO A 207 1.13 -3.70 16.75
CA PRO A 207 0.19 -3.10 15.80
C PRO A 207 0.73 -3.13 14.36
N ILE A 208 -0.14 -3.38 13.41
CA ILE A 208 0.21 -3.30 11.98
C ILE A 208 0.13 -1.84 11.55
N THR A 209 1.28 -1.20 11.45
CA THR A 209 1.40 0.23 11.16
C THR A 209 2.03 0.48 9.80
N TYR A 210 1.54 1.51 9.12
CA TYR A 210 1.99 1.92 7.79
C TYR A 210 2.79 3.22 7.88
N PRO A 211 4.11 3.18 7.70
CA PRO A 211 4.92 4.37 7.55
C PRO A 211 4.94 4.86 6.10
N ILE A 212 5.09 6.19 5.95
CA ILE A 212 5.32 6.88 4.69
C ILE A 212 6.48 7.85 4.85
N ALA A 213 7.26 8.06 3.78
CA ALA A 213 8.35 9.02 3.75
C ALA A 213 8.58 9.55 2.34
N LEU A 214 9.16 10.75 2.24
CA LEU A 214 9.76 11.26 1.01
C LEU A 214 11.07 10.54 0.73
N THR A 215 11.36 10.25 -0.54
CA THR A 215 12.66 9.70 -0.93
C THR A 215 13.75 10.77 -0.90
N THR A 216 15.01 10.33 -0.81
CA THR A 216 16.16 11.23 -0.81
C THR A 216 16.21 12.09 -2.08
N ASP A 217 15.82 11.50 -3.22
CA ASP A 217 15.83 12.14 -4.55
C ASP A 217 14.45 12.69 -4.95
N SER A 218 13.50 12.82 -4.00
CA SER A 218 12.16 13.32 -4.29
C SER A 218 12.22 14.71 -4.91
N LYS A 219 11.41 14.91 -5.97
CA LYS A 219 11.30 16.15 -6.71
C LYS A 219 10.71 17.27 -5.83
N LYS A 220 11.02 18.52 -6.21
CA LYS A 220 10.35 19.68 -5.60
C LYS A 220 8.87 19.63 -5.95
N GLY A 221 7.99 19.69 -4.95
CA GLY A 221 6.55 19.61 -5.14
C GLY A 221 5.93 18.26 -4.73
N SER A 222 6.73 17.19 -4.62
CA SER A 222 6.24 15.91 -4.07
C SER A 222 5.78 16.01 -2.62
N ASP A 223 6.31 16.98 -1.87
CA ASP A 223 5.89 17.35 -0.52
C ASP A 223 4.41 17.75 -0.46
N ARG A 224 3.89 18.43 -1.50
CA ARG A 224 2.45 18.79 -1.55
C ARG A 224 1.55 17.57 -1.51
N PHE A 225 1.82 16.54 -2.32
CA PHE A 225 1.04 15.30 -2.29
C PHE A 225 1.29 14.52 -1.01
N TYR A 226 2.53 14.49 -0.52
CA TYR A 226 2.85 13.88 0.77
C TYR A 226 2.03 14.51 1.91
N ASP A 227 1.98 15.83 2.02
CA ASP A 227 1.19 16.53 3.03
C ASP A 227 -0.33 16.36 2.79
N TYR A 228 -0.77 16.28 1.53
CA TYR A 228 -2.17 16.05 1.19
C TYR A 228 -2.71 14.73 1.74
N ILE A 229 -1.89 13.68 1.85
CA ILE A 229 -2.27 12.40 2.45
C ILE A 229 -2.73 12.57 3.92
N PHE A 230 -2.22 13.57 4.61
CA PHE A 230 -2.55 13.84 6.03
C PHE A 230 -3.73 14.80 6.21
N ASN A 231 -4.32 15.35 5.16
CA ASN A 231 -5.49 16.20 5.30
C ASN A 231 -6.75 15.39 5.70
N ALA A 232 -7.79 16.09 6.15
CA ALA A 232 -9.01 15.46 6.66
C ALA A 232 -9.71 14.58 5.61
N ASP A 233 -9.74 15.02 4.34
CA ASP A 233 -10.43 14.31 3.26
C ASP A 233 -9.69 13.01 2.91
N SER A 234 -8.36 13.05 2.81
CA SER A 234 -7.54 11.85 2.56
C SER A 234 -7.60 10.86 3.72
N GLN A 235 -7.57 11.35 4.96
CA GLN A 235 -7.72 10.51 6.14
C GLN A 235 -9.13 9.87 6.20
N LYS A 236 -10.17 10.61 5.81
CA LYS A 236 -11.53 10.05 5.69
C LYS A 236 -11.62 8.95 4.63
N ILE A 237 -10.96 9.12 3.47
CA ILE A 237 -10.88 8.07 2.44
C ILE A 237 -10.22 6.82 3.01
N LEU A 238 -9.10 6.96 3.72
CA LEU A 238 -8.42 5.83 4.36
C LEU A 238 -9.32 5.12 5.37
N GLU A 239 -10.03 5.86 6.22
CA GLU A 239 -11.02 5.31 7.16
C GLU A 239 -12.16 4.56 6.44
N ASP A 240 -12.68 5.10 5.33
CA ASP A 240 -13.75 4.48 4.54
C ASP A 240 -13.32 3.15 3.90
N TYR A 241 -12.02 2.98 3.63
CA TYR A 241 -11.42 1.72 3.21
C TYR A 241 -11.07 0.78 4.38
N GLY A 242 -11.35 1.17 5.63
CA GLY A 242 -11.18 0.35 6.82
C GLY A 242 -9.81 0.47 7.51
N PHE A 243 -8.97 1.41 7.09
CA PHE A 243 -7.76 1.76 7.85
C PHE A 243 -8.15 2.52 9.13
N THR A 244 -7.34 2.38 10.18
CA THR A 244 -7.53 3.12 11.43
C THR A 244 -6.39 4.11 11.65
N LYS A 245 -6.64 5.12 12.48
CA LYS A 245 -5.61 6.08 12.89
C LYS A 245 -4.57 5.41 13.76
N PRO A 246 -3.29 5.79 13.65
CA PRO A 246 -2.29 5.38 14.62
C PRO A 246 -2.64 5.89 16.02
N GLU A 247 -2.42 5.04 17.03
CA GLU A 247 -2.54 5.42 18.45
C GLU A 247 -1.37 6.33 18.88
#